data_3aac99a292449771c39ee761c395060d
#
_entry.id   3aac99a292449771c39ee761c395060d
#
_cell.length_a   1.000
_cell.length_b   1.000
_cell.length_c   1.000
_cell.angle_alpha   90.00
_cell.angle_beta   90.00
_cell.angle_gamma   90.00
#
_symmetry.space_group_name_H-M   'P 1'
#
loop_
_entity.id
_entity.type
_entity.pdbx_description
1 polymer ?
#
loop_
_entity_poly.entity_id
_entity_poly.type
_entity_poly.pdbx_seq_one_letter_code
_entity_poly.pdbx_strand_id
1 'polypeptide(L)'
;RGELEGVKLAKVKSVTYPAGDGEMVPGYLTLPPGMDDRKGLPAIVLPHGGPADRDEWGFDWLSQYYASRGFAVLQPNYRGSAGYGDAWLHRNGFRSWRIAISDVLDAGRWLVAQGIADPARLCVVGWSYGGYAALQSAVTDQGLFKAVVAIAPVTDLQTLKEEHRGWSDFYLVSDTIGDGPQVREGSPARNAEKIKVPVLLFHAALDRNVGIAQSRLMASRLESAGVKHELVTWDDLDHYLEDSAARTEMLRKSDAFLRQATGMAP
;
A
#
# COMPACT_ATOMS: atom_id res chain seq x y z
N ARG A 1 14.47 -20.98 8.47
CA ARG A 1 14.16 -21.13 7.01
C ARG A 1 15.46 -21.41 6.28
N GLY A 2 15.77 -22.71 6.08
CA GLY A 2 17.04 -23.15 5.47
C GLY A 2 17.29 -22.61 4.06
N GLU A 3 16.22 -22.31 3.32
CA GLU A 3 16.27 -21.73 1.96
C GLU A 3 16.85 -20.32 1.91
N LEU A 4 16.88 -19.61 3.05
CA LEU A 4 17.48 -18.28 3.18
C LEU A 4 18.90 -18.34 3.77
N GLU A 5 19.45 -19.54 4.00
CA GLU A 5 20.80 -19.71 4.52
C GLU A 5 21.80 -19.16 3.49
N GLY A 6 22.66 -18.22 3.94
CA GLY A 6 23.60 -17.51 3.06
C GLY A 6 23.02 -16.28 2.33
N VAL A 7 21.72 -16.02 2.39
CA VAL A 7 21.15 -14.79 1.84
C VAL A 7 21.40 -13.62 2.80
N LYS A 8 22.02 -12.56 2.30
CA LYS A 8 22.24 -11.34 3.07
C LYS A 8 20.93 -10.57 3.20
N LEU A 9 20.24 -10.75 4.32
CA LEU A 9 19.00 -10.02 4.60
C LEU A 9 19.26 -8.54 4.94
N ALA A 10 18.28 -7.71 4.61
CA ALA A 10 18.25 -6.30 4.97
C ALA A 10 17.97 -6.14 6.48
N LYS A 11 18.61 -5.15 7.10
CA LYS A 11 18.35 -4.81 8.49
C LYS A 11 17.07 -4.01 8.63
N VAL A 12 16.25 -4.38 9.61
CA VAL A 12 15.02 -3.69 9.97
C VAL A 12 15.28 -2.81 11.18
N LYS A 13 14.92 -1.54 11.09
CA LYS A 13 15.04 -0.54 12.18
C LYS A 13 13.65 -0.07 12.57
N SER A 14 13.35 -0.04 13.88
CA SER A 14 12.18 0.67 14.37
C SER A 14 12.42 2.17 14.26
N VAL A 15 11.43 2.88 13.74
CA VAL A 15 11.46 4.34 13.57
C VAL A 15 10.13 4.95 14.03
N THR A 16 10.17 6.24 14.33
CA THR A 16 8.97 7.06 14.49
C THR A 16 9.13 8.32 13.67
N TYR A 17 8.04 8.82 13.10
CA TYR A 17 8.04 10.06 12.34
C TYR A 17 6.83 10.93 12.72
N PRO A 18 6.95 12.26 12.64
CA PRO A 18 5.83 13.15 12.93
C PRO A 18 4.83 13.15 11.78
N ALA A 19 3.55 12.96 12.09
CA ALA A 19 2.44 13.29 11.20
C ALA A 19 2.27 14.82 11.12
N GLY A 20 1.54 15.29 10.11
CA GLY A 20 1.30 16.71 9.91
C GLY A 20 0.59 17.43 11.05
N ASP A 21 -0.12 16.70 11.92
CA ASP A 21 -0.76 17.21 13.13
C ASP A 21 0.10 17.07 14.40
N GLY A 22 1.34 16.60 14.26
CA GLY A 22 2.31 16.45 15.34
C GLY A 22 2.26 15.10 16.08
N GLU A 23 1.32 14.21 15.73
CA GLU A 23 1.29 12.85 16.28
C GLU A 23 2.52 12.05 15.81
N MET A 24 3.09 11.24 16.68
CA MET A 24 4.27 10.42 16.35
C MET A 24 3.84 9.04 15.85
N VAL A 25 4.03 8.78 14.57
CA VAL A 25 3.64 7.53 13.92
C VAL A 25 4.80 6.53 13.97
N PRO A 26 4.61 5.33 14.54
CA PRO A 26 5.63 4.28 14.54
C PRO A 26 5.67 3.56 13.19
N GLY A 27 6.82 2.97 12.87
CA GLY A 27 7.00 2.17 11.67
C GLY A 27 8.32 1.40 11.68
N TYR A 28 8.53 0.64 10.61
CA TYR A 28 9.75 -0.13 10.41
C TYR A 28 10.42 0.26 9.10
N LEU A 29 11.69 0.64 9.18
CA LEU A 29 12.52 1.01 8.05
C LEU A 29 13.47 -0.15 7.71
N THR A 30 13.33 -0.68 6.51
CA THR A 30 14.22 -1.71 5.95
C THR A 30 15.08 -1.08 4.87
N LEU A 31 16.40 -1.07 5.06
CA LEU A 31 17.36 -0.49 4.12
C LEU A 31 18.04 -1.58 3.30
N PRO A 32 18.38 -1.30 2.03
CA PRO A 32 19.08 -2.26 1.18
C PRO A 32 20.35 -2.79 1.85
N PRO A 33 20.67 -4.10 1.72
CA PRO A 33 21.82 -4.68 2.37
C PRO A 33 23.13 -3.95 2.02
N GLY A 34 23.85 -3.48 3.04
CA GLY A 34 25.11 -2.74 2.87
C GLY A 34 24.93 -1.26 2.52
N MET A 35 23.73 -0.72 2.59
CA MET A 35 23.44 0.69 2.30
C MET A 35 22.88 1.45 3.52
N ASP A 36 23.24 1.04 4.74
CA ASP A 36 22.70 1.59 6.00
C ASP A 36 22.82 3.11 6.14
N ASP A 37 23.85 3.71 5.53
CA ASP A 37 24.15 5.15 5.62
C ASP A 37 23.97 5.87 4.28
N ARG A 38 23.46 5.19 3.25
CA ARG A 38 23.29 5.78 1.93
C ARG A 38 22.10 6.71 1.91
N LYS A 39 22.24 7.83 1.18
CA LYS A 39 21.22 8.85 0.98
C LYS A 39 20.71 8.83 -0.46
N GLY A 40 19.51 9.39 -0.65
CA GLY A 40 18.90 9.51 -1.98
C GLY A 40 18.60 8.16 -2.62
N LEU A 41 18.16 7.18 -1.83
CA LEU A 41 17.77 5.86 -2.34
C LEU A 41 16.41 5.93 -3.06
N PRO A 42 16.16 5.07 -4.05
CA PRO A 42 14.80 4.76 -4.42
C PRO A 42 14.08 4.20 -3.20
N ALA A 43 12.82 4.56 -2.99
CA ALA A 43 12.12 4.19 -1.77
C ALA A 43 10.66 3.80 -2.01
N ILE A 44 10.15 3.00 -1.10
CA ILE A 44 8.77 2.53 -1.08
C ILE A 44 8.18 2.80 0.30
N VAL A 45 7.01 3.43 0.34
CA VAL A 45 6.13 3.38 1.50
C VAL A 45 5.22 2.17 1.32
N LEU A 46 5.22 1.27 2.31
CA LEU A 46 4.51 -0.01 2.26
C LEU A 46 3.49 -0.10 3.41
N PRO A 47 2.31 0.55 3.29
CA PRO A 47 1.26 0.43 4.29
C PRO A 47 0.70 -0.99 4.33
N HIS A 48 0.49 -1.52 5.53
CA HIS A 48 -0.09 -2.85 5.76
C HIS A 48 -1.59 -2.90 5.45
N GLY A 49 -2.12 -4.12 5.34
CA GLY A 49 -3.55 -4.40 5.21
C GLY A 49 -4.34 -4.23 6.52
N GLY A 50 -5.56 -4.67 6.51
CA GLY A 50 -6.44 -4.60 7.69
C GLY A 50 -7.66 -3.70 7.46
N PRO A 51 -7.75 -2.48 8.00
CA PRO A 51 -6.74 -1.60 8.62
C PRO A 51 -6.33 -1.91 10.05
N ALA A 52 -7.16 -2.65 10.81
CA ALA A 52 -6.92 -3.02 12.19
C ALA A 52 -5.92 -4.19 12.32
N ASP A 53 -4.79 -4.06 11.64
CA ASP A 53 -3.64 -4.95 11.71
C ASP A 53 -2.42 -4.11 12.05
N ARG A 54 -1.22 -4.64 11.99
CA ARG A 54 0.03 -3.91 12.15
C ARG A 54 1.20 -4.65 11.53
N ASP A 55 2.21 -3.90 11.14
CA ASP A 55 3.54 -4.46 10.91
C ASP A 55 4.26 -4.70 12.24
N GLU A 56 5.09 -5.72 12.28
CA GLU A 56 5.90 -6.07 13.43
C GLU A 56 7.39 -6.08 13.08
N TRP A 57 8.23 -5.87 14.08
CA TRP A 57 9.66 -5.98 13.88
C TRP A 57 10.05 -7.43 13.57
N GLY A 58 10.72 -7.62 12.45
CA GLY A 58 11.15 -8.96 12.06
C GLY A 58 11.30 -9.13 10.55
N PHE A 59 11.22 -10.39 10.13
CA PHE A 59 11.29 -10.75 8.72
C PHE A 59 9.91 -10.60 8.06
N ASP A 60 9.77 -9.61 7.23
CA ASP A 60 8.68 -9.48 6.26
C ASP A 60 9.21 -9.75 4.85
N TRP A 61 8.63 -10.70 4.14
CA TRP A 61 9.14 -11.16 2.86
C TRP A 61 9.02 -10.11 1.74
N LEU A 62 8.00 -9.27 1.80
CA LEU A 62 7.74 -8.25 0.78
C LEU A 62 8.70 -7.07 0.94
N SER A 63 8.89 -6.57 2.16
CA SER A 63 9.86 -5.52 2.47
C SER A 63 11.30 -5.99 2.21
N GLN A 64 11.63 -7.24 2.56
CA GLN A 64 12.94 -7.84 2.29
C GLN A 64 13.20 -7.97 0.78
N TYR A 65 12.18 -8.37 0.01
CA TYR A 65 12.31 -8.44 -1.44
C TYR A 65 12.66 -7.07 -2.02
N TYR A 66 11.86 -6.04 -1.75
CA TYR A 66 12.14 -4.71 -2.30
C TYR A 66 13.47 -4.13 -1.81
N ALA A 67 13.83 -4.39 -0.55
CA ALA A 67 15.13 -3.99 -0.03
C ALA A 67 16.29 -4.69 -0.78
N SER A 68 16.16 -5.99 -1.09
CA SER A 68 17.15 -6.71 -1.90
C SER A 68 17.27 -6.17 -3.32
N ARG A 69 16.22 -5.51 -3.83
CA ARG A 69 16.18 -4.86 -5.14
C ARG A 69 16.70 -3.42 -5.12
N GLY A 70 17.16 -2.93 -3.97
CA GLY A 70 17.80 -1.62 -3.80
C GLY A 70 16.85 -0.50 -3.33
N PHE A 71 15.62 -0.81 -2.94
CA PHE A 71 14.69 0.17 -2.38
C PHE A 71 14.84 0.28 -0.85
N ALA A 72 14.83 1.49 -0.31
CA ALA A 72 14.51 1.70 1.09
C ALA A 72 13.00 1.49 1.28
N VAL A 73 12.58 0.70 2.26
CA VAL A 73 11.17 0.37 2.50
C VAL A 73 10.76 0.85 3.88
N LEU A 74 9.73 1.70 3.95
CA LEU A 74 9.13 2.13 5.21
C LEU A 74 7.73 1.54 5.34
N GLN A 75 7.53 0.74 6.37
CA GLN A 75 6.26 0.15 6.78
C GLN A 75 5.65 0.99 7.92
N PRO A 76 4.70 1.90 7.65
CA PRO A 76 4.09 2.73 8.68
C PRO A 76 2.98 1.98 9.40
N ASN A 77 2.98 2.02 10.73
CA ASN A 77 1.82 1.64 11.53
C ASN A 77 0.93 2.89 11.76
N TYR A 78 0.28 3.29 10.68
CA TYR A 78 -0.61 4.46 10.63
C TYR A 78 -1.74 4.38 11.66
N ARG A 79 -2.33 5.51 12.00
CA ARG A 79 -3.49 5.57 12.91
C ARG A 79 -4.65 4.73 12.37
N GLY A 80 -5.10 3.80 13.19
CA GLY A 80 -6.00 2.71 12.84
C GLY A 80 -5.36 1.33 12.97
N SER A 81 -4.03 1.24 13.08
CA SER A 81 -3.32 0.00 13.34
C SER A 81 -3.61 -0.52 14.75
N ALA A 82 -3.66 -1.85 14.90
CA ALA A 82 -3.83 -2.51 16.18
C ALA A 82 -2.56 -2.45 17.05
N GLY A 83 -2.71 -2.65 18.36
CA GLY A 83 -1.60 -2.80 19.30
C GLY A 83 -1.03 -1.51 19.85
N TYR A 84 -1.60 -0.34 19.50
CA TYR A 84 -1.21 0.99 19.99
C TYR A 84 -2.28 1.63 20.90
N GLY A 85 -3.23 0.82 21.38
CA GLY A 85 -4.32 1.24 22.24
C GLY A 85 -5.57 1.69 21.47
N ASP A 86 -6.68 1.79 22.20
CA ASP A 86 -8.01 2.04 21.61
C ASP A 86 -8.10 3.39 20.90
N ALA A 87 -7.47 4.43 21.45
CA ALA A 87 -7.47 5.76 20.85
C ALA A 87 -6.78 5.78 19.47
N TRP A 88 -5.79 4.92 19.25
CA TRP A 88 -5.11 4.73 17.98
C TRP A 88 -5.99 3.92 17.02
N LEU A 89 -6.49 2.79 17.49
CA LEU A 89 -7.32 1.87 16.72
C LEU A 89 -8.61 2.53 16.22
N HIS A 90 -9.30 3.32 17.04
CA HIS A 90 -10.53 3.99 16.66
C HIS A 90 -10.37 5.16 15.66
N ARG A 91 -9.14 5.54 15.35
CA ARG A 91 -8.82 6.46 14.25
C ARG A 91 -8.75 5.75 12.89
N ASN A 92 -9.33 4.58 12.82
CA ASN A 92 -9.12 3.67 11.73
C ASN A 92 -10.01 3.92 10.51
N GLY A 93 -9.62 3.20 9.53
CA GLY A 93 -10.42 2.65 8.49
C GLY A 93 -10.92 3.65 7.52
N PHE A 94 -12.02 3.25 6.98
CA PHE A 94 -12.60 3.93 5.83
C PHE A 94 -13.36 5.19 6.23
N ARG A 95 -13.95 5.24 7.44
CA ARG A 95 -14.64 6.43 7.94
C ARG A 95 -13.68 7.58 8.22
N SER A 96 -12.53 7.26 8.79
CA SER A 96 -11.46 8.23 9.13
C SER A 96 -10.29 8.20 8.16
N TRP A 97 -10.53 7.77 6.92
CA TRP A 97 -9.47 7.53 5.94
C TRP A 97 -8.47 8.68 5.79
N ARG A 98 -8.91 9.92 5.94
CA ARG A 98 -8.03 11.09 5.83
C ARG A 98 -6.86 11.04 6.81
N ILE A 99 -7.10 10.55 8.03
CA ILE A 99 -6.06 10.45 9.06
C ILE A 99 -5.04 9.40 8.67
N ALA A 100 -5.48 8.17 8.35
CA ALA A 100 -4.60 7.07 7.96
C ALA A 100 -3.81 7.39 6.69
N ILE A 101 -4.46 7.99 5.68
CA ILE A 101 -3.79 8.38 4.43
C ILE A 101 -2.81 9.52 4.65
N SER A 102 -3.11 10.49 5.54
CA SER A 102 -2.15 11.53 5.92
C SER A 102 -0.90 10.92 6.54
N ASP A 103 -1.04 9.94 7.44
CA ASP A 103 0.11 9.26 8.05
C ASP A 103 0.97 8.52 7.01
N VAL A 104 0.35 7.89 6.00
CA VAL A 104 1.07 7.24 4.90
C VAL A 104 1.81 8.26 4.02
N LEU A 105 1.19 9.40 3.73
CA LEU A 105 1.84 10.49 3.00
C LEU A 105 3.01 11.09 3.80
N ASP A 106 2.83 11.28 5.08
CA ASP A 106 3.86 11.83 5.98
C ASP A 106 5.04 10.87 6.16
N ALA A 107 4.81 9.54 6.07
CA ALA A 107 5.90 8.56 5.96
C ALA A 107 6.80 8.82 4.75
N GLY A 108 6.20 9.07 3.60
CA GLY A 108 6.94 9.40 2.37
C GLY A 108 7.69 10.73 2.48
N ARG A 109 7.03 11.77 3.00
CA ARG A 109 7.65 13.08 3.23
C ARG A 109 8.80 13.01 4.22
N TRP A 110 8.65 12.22 5.28
CA TRP A 110 9.70 12.00 6.26
C TRP A 110 10.92 11.31 5.64
N LEU A 111 10.75 10.27 4.81
CA LEU A 111 11.86 9.63 4.10
C LEU A 111 12.66 10.63 3.25
N VAL A 112 11.97 11.54 2.58
CA VAL A 112 12.60 12.61 1.78
C VAL A 112 13.29 13.62 2.69
N ALA A 113 12.65 14.10 3.75
CA ALA A 113 13.20 15.07 4.69
C ALA A 113 14.45 14.55 5.42
N GLN A 114 14.51 13.25 5.72
CA GLN A 114 15.71 12.60 6.27
C GLN A 114 16.82 12.39 5.23
N GLY A 115 16.54 12.70 3.97
CA GLY A 115 17.46 12.45 2.86
C GLY A 115 17.65 10.96 2.55
N ILE A 116 16.84 10.08 3.10
CA ILE A 116 16.86 8.63 2.83
C ILE A 116 16.37 8.38 1.42
N ALA A 117 15.21 8.94 1.07
CA ALA A 117 14.60 8.78 -0.24
C ALA A 117 14.97 9.92 -1.20
N ASP A 118 15.18 9.54 -2.45
CA ASP A 118 15.15 10.46 -3.58
C ASP A 118 13.69 10.79 -3.91
N PRO A 119 13.26 12.05 -3.84
CA PRO A 119 11.87 12.43 -4.14
C PRO A 119 11.44 12.10 -5.58
N ALA A 120 12.38 11.96 -6.51
CA ALA A 120 12.10 11.53 -7.89
C ALA A 120 11.90 10.01 -8.02
N ARG A 121 12.19 9.22 -6.96
CA ARG A 121 12.14 7.76 -6.97
C ARG A 121 11.41 7.20 -5.75
N LEU A 122 10.44 7.93 -5.23
CA LEU A 122 9.58 7.51 -4.13
C LEU A 122 8.28 6.92 -4.67
N CYS A 123 7.98 5.68 -4.28
CA CYS A 123 6.80 4.93 -4.70
C CYS A 123 5.96 4.48 -3.50
N VAL A 124 4.75 4.01 -3.77
CA VAL A 124 3.89 3.40 -2.76
C VAL A 124 3.39 2.04 -3.24
N VAL A 125 3.47 1.05 -2.37
CA VAL A 125 3.04 -0.34 -2.62
C VAL A 125 2.17 -0.77 -1.45
N GLY A 126 1.08 -1.47 -1.70
CA GLY A 126 0.28 -1.99 -0.60
C GLY A 126 -0.65 -3.14 -1.01
N TRP A 127 -1.08 -3.90 -0.02
CA TRP A 127 -1.95 -5.05 -0.17
C TRP A 127 -3.25 -4.84 0.60
N SER A 128 -4.40 -5.22 0.02
CA SER A 128 -5.71 -5.11 0.66
C SER A 128 -6.04 -3.65 1.04
N TYR A 129 -6.27 -3.34 2.32
CA TYR A 129 -6.37 -1.97 2.79
C TYR A 129 -5.09 -1.16 2.47
N GLY A 130 -3.90 -1.77 2.55
CA GLY A 130 -2.66 -1.11 2.12
C GLY A 130 -2.67 -0.73 0.64
N GLY A 131 -3.28 -1.56 -0.21
CA GLY A 131 -3.52 -1.24 -1.62
C GLY A 131 -4.49 -0.08 -1.82
N TYR A 132 -5.54 -0.03 -1.01
CA TYR A 132 -6.43 1.13 -0.89
C TYR A 132 -5.65 2.38 -0.48
N ALA A 133 -4.84 2.27 0.57
CA ALA A 133 -4.03 3.38 1.06
C ALA A 133 -3.05 3.89 0.01
N ALA A 134 -2.45 3.00 -0.77
CA ALA A 134 -1.56 3.38 -1.87
C ALA A 134 -2.29 4.18 -2.97
N LEU A 135 -3.45 3.71 -3.41
CA LEU A 135 -4.27 4.39 -4.41
C LEU A 135 -4.82 5.72 -3.90
N GLN A 136 -5.38 5.74 -2.67
CA GLN A 136 -5.96 6.94 -2.09
C GLN A 136 -4.89 7.99 -1.76
N SER A 137 -3.67 7.58 -1.45
CA SER A 137 -2.52 8.50 -1.31
C SER A 137 -2.22 9.22 -2.62
N ALA A 138 -2.23 8.52 -3.76
CA ALA A 138 -2.01 9.13 -5.07
C ALA A 138 -3.17 10.04 -5.52
N VAL A 139 -4.40 9.78 -5.06
CA VAL A 139 -5.55 10.69 -5.23
C VAL A 139 -5.36 11.97 -4.39
N THR A 140 -4.83 11.83 -3.18
CA THR A 140 -4.76 12.92 -2.19
C THR A 140 -3.57 13.84 -2.44
N ASP A 141 -2.40 13.27 -2.75
CA ASP A 141 -1.18 14.03 -3.09
C ASP A 141 -0.62 13.55 -4.44
N GLN A 142 -0.87 14.31 -5.49
CA GLN A 142 -0.53 13.95 -6.87
C GLN A 142 0.96 14.06 -7.20
N GLY A 143 1.76 14.66 -6.32
CA GLY A 143 3.18 14.96 -6.56
C GLY A 143 4.16 14.06 -5.82
N LEU A 144 3.73 13.47 -4.71
CA LEU A 144 4.63 12.78 -3.79
C LEU A 144 5.18 11.47 -4.38
N PHE A 145 4.30 10.56 -4.77
CA PHE A 145 4.69 9.26 -5.30
C PHE A 145 4.83 9.27 -6.82
N LYS A 146 5.74 8.44 -7.35
CA LYS A 146 6.03 8.33 -8.80
C LYS A 146 5.39 7.11 -9.44
N ALA A 147 4.96 6.15 -8.66
CA ALA A 147 4.21 4.97 -9.08
C ALA A 147 3.42 4.38 -7.92
N VAL A 148 2.35 3.67 -8.25
CA VAL A 148 1.51 2.93 -7.31
C VAL A 148 1.47 1.46 -7.72
N VAL A 149 1.71 0.56 -6.76
CA VAL A 149 1.40 -0.87 -6.89
C VAL A 149 0.36 -1.22 -5.84
N ALA A 150 -0.79 -1.72 -6.28
CA ALA A 150 -1.86 -2.10 -5.37
C ALA A 150 -2.29 -3.55 -5.60
N ILE A 151 -2.20 -4.37 -4.56
CA ILE A 151 -2.48 -5.80 -4.57
C ILE A 151 -3.79 -6.03 -3.85
N ALA A 152 -4.77 -6.65 -4.51
CA ALA A 152 -6.11 -6.90 -4.00
C ALA A 152 -6.75 -5.68 -3.30
N PRO A 153 -6.70 -4.47 -3.90
CA PRO A 153 -7.09 -3.24 -3.23
C PRO A 153 -8.59 -3.06 -3.12
N VAL A 154 -9.05 -2.44 -2.04
CA VAL A 154 -10.35 -1.76 -2.02
C VAL A 154 -10.22 -0.48 -2.87
N THR A 155 -11.19 -0.19 -3.72
CA THR A 155 -11.14 0.97 -4.63
C THR A 155 -12.41 1.82 -4.60
N ASP A 156 -13.54 1.23 -4.21
CA ASP A 156 -14.81 1.92 -4.01
C ASP A 156 -15.49 1.41 -2.73
N LEU A 157 -15.66 2.31 -1.78
CA LEU A 157 -16.20 1.98 -0.45
C LEU A 157 -17.67 1.58 -0.50
N GLN A 158 -18.45 2.14 -1.43
CA GLN A 158 -19.83 1.74 -1.61
C GLN A 158 -19.93 0.32 -2.19
N THR A 159 -19.09 0.01 -3.17
CA THR A 159 -19.00 -1.34 -3.74
C THR A 159 -18.61 -2.36 -2.69
N LEU A 160 -17.65 -2.03 -1.80
CA LEU A 160 -17.26 -2.91 -0.69
C LEU A 160 -18.44 -3.21 0.24
N LYS A 161 -19.26 -2.21 0.59
CA LYS A 161 -20.48 -2.42 1.38
C LYS A 161 -21.45 -3.37 0.68
N GLU A 162 -21.64 -3.21 -0.63
CA GLU A 162 -22.56 -4.06 -1.40
C GLU A 162 -22.04 -5.51 -1.53
N GLU A 163 -20.72 -5.69 -1.68
CA GLU A 163 -20.08 -7.02 -1.74
C GLU A 163 -20.30 -7.82 -0.44
N HIS A 164 -20.33 -7.14 0.71
CA HIS A 164 -20.61 -7.76 2.01
C HIS A 164 -22.10 -7.91 2.33
N ARG A 165 -23.00 -7.40 1.47
CA ARG A 165 -24.45 -7.53 1.67
C ARG A 165 -24.86 -9.03 1.68
N GLY A 166 -25.40 -9.48 2.80
CA GLY A 166 -25.78 -10.87 3.01
C GLY A 166 -24.71 -11.71 3.73
N TRP A 167 -23.55 -11.16 4.03
CA TRP A 167 -22.55 -11.80 4.89
C TRP A 167 -22.78 -11.44 6.36
N SER A 168 -22.29 -12.25 7.27
CA SER A 168 -22.46 -12.05 8.72
C SER A 168 -21.77 -10.80 9.26
N ASP A 169 -20.74 -10.32 8.57
CA ASP A 169 -19.95 -9.13 8.91
C ASP A 169 -20.46 -7.83 8.27
N PHE A 170 -21.54 -7.89 7.50
CA PHE A 170 -22.07 -6.70 6.79
C PHE A 170 -22.24 -5.47 7.67
N TYR A 171 -22.78 -5.65 8.88
CA TYR A 171 -23.01 -4.51 9.80
C TYR A 171 -21.68 -3.90 10.26
N LEU A 172 -20.67 -4.72 10.53
CA LEU A 172 -19.35 -4.26 10.93
C LEU A 172 -18.67 -3.48 9.79
N VAL A 173 -18.67 -4.04 8.59
CA VAL A 173 -18.11 -3.37 7.40
C VAL A 173 -18.85 -2.07 7.11
N SER A 174 -20.18 -2.10 7.14
CA SER A 174 -21.02 -0.92 6.92
C SER A 174 -20.78 0.18 7.95
N ASP A 175 -20.63 -0.17 9.23
CA ASP A 175 -20.32 0.81 10.27
C ASP A 175 -18.90 1.38 10.13
N THR A 176 -17.93 0.55 9.80
CA THR A 176 -16.52 0.97 9.57
C THR A 176 -16.42 1.96 8.41
N ILE A 177 -17.19 1.77 7.35
CA ILE A 177 -17.24 2.68 6.19
C ILE A 177 -18.11 3.92 6.51
N GLY A 178 -19.23 3.72 7.15
CA GLY A 178 -20.22 4.75 7.42
C GLY A 178 -21.00 5.18 6.17
N ASP A 179 -21.76 6.26 6.33
CA ASP A 179 -22.55 6.88 5.26
C ASP A 179 -22.22 8.38 5.19
N GLY A 180 -22.12 8.93 3.98
CA GLY A 180 -21.86 10.35 3.79
C GLY A 180 -20.81 10.65 2.72
N PRO A 181 -20.39 11.92 2.61
CA PRO A 181 -19.46 12.37 1.58
C PRO A 181 -18.11 11.64 1.59
N GLN A 182 -17.64 11.23 2.79
CA GLN A 182 -16.37 10.52 2.95
C GLN A 182 -16.32 9.21 2.17
N VAL A 183 -17.46 8.56 1.91
CA VAL A 183 -17.52 7.32 1.12
C VAL A 183 -17.09 7.59 -0.31
N ARG A 184 -17.59 8.65 -0.94
CA ARG A 184 -17.21 9.05 -2.30
C ARG A 184 -15.78 9.59 -2.35
N GLU A 185 -15.45 10.49 -1.44
CA GLU A 185 -14.15 11.15 -1.39
C GLU A 185 -13.02 10.18 -1.06
N GLY A 186 -13.29 9.16 -0.23
CA GLY A 186 -12.37 8.09 0.14
C GLY A 186 -12.38 6.90 -0.81
N SER A 187 -13.02 7.00 -1.98
CA SER A 187 -13.05 5.94 -2.99
C SER A 187 -12.12 6.29 -4.14
N PRO A 188 -10.91 5.70 -4.25
CA PRO A 188 -9.98 6.03 -5.32
C PRO A 188 -10.56 5.83 -6.73
N ALA A 189 -11.40 4.83 -6.95
CA ALA A 189 -12.05 4.61 -8.24
C ALA A 189 -13.02 5.75 -8.63
N ARG A 190 -13.57 6.48 -7.67
CA ARG A 190 -14.44 7.64 -7.91
C ARG A 190 -13.67 8.94 -8.11
N ASN A 191 -12.37 8.91 -7.92
CA ASN A 191 -11.46 10.04 -8.01
C ASN A 191 -10.23 9.72 -8.87
N ALA A 192 -10.32 8.72 -9.75
CA ALA A 192 -9.21 8.22 -10.54
C ALA A 192 -8.56 9.28 -11.43
N GLU A 193 -9.32 10.29 -11.84
CA GLU A 193 -8.85 11.43 -12.64
C GLU A 193 -7.80 12.29 -11.93
N LYS A 194 -7.72 12.18 -10.60
CA LYS A 194 -6.71 12.86 -9.79
C LYS A 194 -5.36 12.13 -9.77
N ILE A 195 -5.33 10.84 -10.10
CA ILE A 195 -4.08 10.07 -10.17
C ILE A 195 -3.29 10.49 -11.40
N LYS A 196 -2.02 10.87 -11.23
CA LYS A 196 -1.15 11.41 -12.28
C LYS A 196 0.08 10.54 -12.52
N VAL A 197 0.15 9.40 -11.88
CA VAL A 197 1.30 8.47 -11.93
C VAL A 197 0.83 7.10 -12.41
N PRO A 198 1.72 6.28 -12.98
CA PRO A 198 1.35 4.94 -13.42
C PRO A 198 0.92 4.04 -12.24
N VAL A 199 -0.03 3.14 -12.52
CA VAL A 199 -0.64 2.24 -11.54
C VAL A 199 -0.53 0.78 -12.01
N LEU A 200 -0.03 -0.11 -11.15
CA LEU A 200 -0.05 -1.55 -11.35
C LEU A 200 -0.99 -2.20 -10.33
N LEU A 201 -1.96 -2.95 -10.84
CA LEU A 201 -2.95 -3.64 -10.03
C LEU A 201 -2.75 -5.15 -10.14
N PHE A 202 -2.87 -5.86 -9.02
CA PHE A 202 -2.92 -7.31 -8.95
C PHE A 202 -4.18 -7.75 -8.23
N HIS A 203 -4.86 -8.78 -8.74
CA HIS A 203 -6.05 -9.32 -8.07
C HIS A 203 -6.33 -10.76 -8.47
N ALA A 204 -6.81 -11.55 -7.51
CA ALA A 204 -7.27 -12.93 -7.75
C ALA A 204 -8.79 -12.99 -7.88
N ALA A 205 -9.29 -13.87 -8.76
CA ALA A 205 -10.72 -13.93 -9.08
C ALA A 205 -11.55 -14.58 -7.97
N LEU A 206 -10.95 -15.44 -7.13
CA LEU A 206 -11.62 -16.09 -6.02
C LEU A 206 -11.48 -15.33 -4.68
N ASP A 207 -11.01 -14.07 -4.75
CA ASP A 207 -10.91 -13.21 -3.57
C ASP A 207 -12.31 -12.94 -2.98
N ARG A 208 -12.49 -13.34 -1.71
CA ARG A 208 -13.73 -13.16 -0.95
C ARG A 208 -13.65 -12.04 0.08
N ASN A 209 -12.47 -11.51 0.33
CA ASN A 209 -12.26 -10.39 1.26
C ASN A 209 -12.51 -9.05 0.54
N VAL A 210 -12.01 -8.97 -0.69
CA VAL A 210 -12.17 -7.82 -1.59
C VAL A 210 -12.44 -8.39 -2.98
N GLY A 211 -13.65 -8.22 -3.48
CA GLY A 211 -14.03 -8.79 -4.77
C GLY A 211 -13.20 -8.21 -5.92
N ILE A 212 -12.86 -9.04 -6.92
CA ILE A 212 -12.08 -8.60 -8.10
C ILE A 212 -12.76 -7.45 -8.88
N ALA A 213 -14.07 -7.25 -8.67
CA ALA A 213 -14.82 -6.12 -9.22
C ALA A 213 -14.21 -4.77 -8.83
N GLN A 214 -13.60 -4.67 -7.64
CA GLN A 214 -12.89 -3.49 -7.17
C GLN A 214 -11.74 -3.11 -8.12
N SER A 215 -10.84 -4.03 -8.45
CA SER A 215 -9.72 -3.76 -9.36
C SER A 215 -10.16 -3.57 -10.80
N ARG A 216 -11.18 -4.29 -11.25
CA ARG A 216 -11.76 -4.07 -12.60
C ARG A 216 -12.38 -2.69 -12.73
N LEU A 217 -13.11 -2.23 -11.71
CA LEU A 217 -13.65 -0.88 -11.65
C LEU A 217 -12.52 0.16 -11.68
N MET A 218 -11.48 -0.04 -10.86
CA MET A 218 -10.34 0.87 -10.82
C MET A 218 -9.64 0.97 -12.17
N ALA A 219 -9.34 -0.16 -12.81
CA ALA A 219 -8.71 -0.20 -14.14
C ALA A 219 -9.54 0.57 -15.18
N SER A 220 -10.86 0.32 -15.23
CA SER A 220 -11.77 1.05 -16.13
C SER A 220 -11.78 2.56 -15.87
N ARG A 221 -11.71 2.99 -14.61
CA ARG A 221 -11.66 4.41 -14.26
C ARG A 221 -10.33 5.06 -14.60
N LEU A 222 -9.21 4.34 -14.42
CA LEU A 222 -7.88 4.80 -14.82
C LEU A 222 -7.78 4.94 -16.34
N GLU A 223 -8.33 3.97 -17.10
CA GLU A 223 -8.41 4.04 -18.55
C GLU A 223 -9.20 5.27 -19.01
N SER A 224 -10.39 5.49 -18.45
CA SER A 224 -11.22 6.65 -18.75
C SER A 224 -10.54 7.98 -18.41
N ALA A 225 -9.67 7.99 -17.41
CA ALA A 225 -8.88 9.16 -16.99
C ALA A 225 -7.57 9.34 -17.78
N GLY A 226 -7.25 8.42 -18.70
CA GLY A 226 -6.00 8.44 -19.47
C GLY A 226 -4.74 8.14 -18.65
N VAL A 227 -4.90 7.46 -17.50
CA VAL A 227 -3.79 7.10 -16.62
C VAL A 227 -3.18 5.78 -17.08
N LYS A 228 -1.85 5.75 -17.24
CA LYS A 228 -1.13 4.51 -17.56
C LYS A 228 -1.33 3.49 -16.45
N HIS A 229 -1.86 2.34 -16.78
CA HIS A 229 -2.10 1.27 -15.80
C HIS A 229 -1.99 -0.12 -16.42
N GLU A 230 -1.84 -1.12 -15.56
CA GLU A 230 -1.90 -2.55 -15.88
C GLU A 230 -2.70 -3.24 -14.77
N LEU A 231 -3.56 -4.21 -15.14
CA LEU A 231 -4.23 -5.11 -14.21
C LEU A 231 -3.81 -6.55 -14.53
N VAL A 232 -3.21 -7.22 -13.57
CA VAL A 232 -2.82 -8.64 -13.63
C VAL A 232 -3.78 -9.44 -12.75
N THR A 233 -4.33 -10.52 -13.29
CA THR A 233 -5.31 -11.35 -12.56
C THR A 233 -4.95 -12.82 -12.60
N TRP A 234 -5.39 -13.57 -11.58
CA TRP A 234 -5.33 -15.03 -11.50
C TRP A 234 -6.73 -15.57 -11.24
N ASP A 235 -7.16 -16.56 -12.01
CA ASP A 235 -8.53 -17.05 -11.97
C ASP A 235 -8.82 -18.05 -10.84
N ASP A 236 -7.79 -18.67 -10.28
CA ASP A 236 -7.83 -19.80 -9.36
C ASP A 236 -7.25 -19.50 -7.96
N LEU A 237 -6.92 -18.24 -7.67
CA LEU A 237 -6.34 -17.81 -6.40
C LEU A 237 -7.30 -16.93 -5.61
N ASP A 238 -7.05 -16.85 -4.32
CA ASP A 238 -7.77 -16.04 -3.34
C ASP A 238 -7.00 -14.76 -2.95
N HIS A 239 -7.49 -14.08 -1.90
CA HIS A 239 -6.93 -12.82 -1.38
C HIS A 239 -5.45 -12.89 -1.01
N TYR A 240 -4.96 -14.06 -0.61
CA TYR A 240 -3.62 -14.22 -0.06
C TYR A 240 -2.57 -14.60 -1.10
N LEU A 241 -2.98 -14.95 -2.31
CA LEU A 241 -2.10 -15.37 -3.41
C LEU A 241 -1.08 -16.42 -2.95
N GLU A 242 -1.53 -17.47 -2.25
CA GLU A 242 -0.65 -18.49 -1.66
C GLU A 242 -0.10 -19.50 -2.69
N ASP A 243 0.30 -18.99 -3.84
CA ASP A 243 0.99 -19.73 -4.90
C ASP A 243 2.36 -19.10 -5.18
N SER A 244 3.39 -19.93 -5.22
CA SER A 244 4.77 -19.47 -5.41
C SER A 244 5.03 -18.89 -6.80
N ALA A 245 4.39 -19.41 -7.85
CA ALA A 245 4.54 -18.91 -9.21
C ALA A 245 3.85 -17.53 -9.34
N ALA A 246 2.63 -17.39 -8.83
CA ALA A 246 1.89 -16.14 -8.82
C ALA A 246 2.63 -15.05 -8.02
N ARG A 247 3.12 -15.37 -6.81
CA ARG A 247 3.93 -14.43 -6.02
C ARG A 247 5.22 -14.03 -6.72
N THR A 248 5.90 -14.98 -7.37
CA THR A 248 7.12 -14.69 -8.14
C THR A 248 6.82 -13.79 -9.32
N GLU A 249 5.72 -14.03 -10.04
CA GLU A 249 5.27 -13.17 -11.14
C GLU A 249 4.93 -11.76 -10.63
N MET A 250 4.15 -11.66 -9.56
CA MET A 250 3.76 -10.40 -8.92
C MET A 250 5.01 -9.59 -8.53
N LEU A 251 5.96 -10.20 -7.86
CA LEU A 251 7.20 -9.54 -7.43
C LEU A 251 8.03 -9.07 -8.62
N ARG A 252 8.22 -9.90 -9.64
CA ARG A 252 8.98 -9.56 -10.84
C ARG A 252 8.34 -8.41 -11.61
N LYS A 253 7.01 -8.46 -11.81
CA LYS A 253 6.26 -7.39 -12.48
C LYS A 253 6.31 -6.09 -11.69
N SER A 254 6.15 -6.15 -10.36
CA SER A 254 6.26 -4.98 -9.49
C SER A 254 7.64 -4.32 -9.58
N ASP A 255 8.72 -5.10 -9.47
CA ASP A 255 10.09 -4.56 -9.55
C ASP A 255 10.35 -3.91 -10.91
N ALA A 256 10.01 -4.58 -12.00
CA ALA A 256 10.17 -4.04 -13.34
C ALA A 256 9.37 -2.74 -13.55
N PHE A 257 8.12 -2.71 -13.09
CA PHE A 257 7.25 -1.55 -13.17
C PHE A 257 7.78 -0.36 -12.36
N LEU A 258 8.20 -0.60 -11.11
CA LEU A 258 8.75 0.43 -10.24
C LEU A 258 10.06 0.99 -10.80
N ARG A 259 10.96 0.14 -11.31
CA ARG A 259 12.20 0.55 -11.97
C ARG A 259 11.94 1.42 -13.19
N GLN A 260 11.00 1.00 -14.05
CA GLN A 260 10.62 1.80 -15.22
C GLN A 260 10.09 3.17 -14.82
N ALA A 261 9.22 3.23 -13.81
CA ALA A 261 8.61 4.47 -13.35
C ALA A 261 9.61 5.44 -12.69
N THR A 262 10.68 4.91 -12.11
CA THR A 262 11.70 5.67 -11.39
C THR A 262 13.01 5.86 -12.16
N GLY A 263 13.08 5.40 -13.40
CA GLY A 263 14.28 5.51 -14.23
C GLY A 263 15.48 4.69 -13.72
N MET A 264 15.22 3.65 -12.94
CA MET A 264 16.26 2.70 -12.50
C MET A 264 16.59 1.71 -13.61
N ALA A 265 17.85 1.26 -13.66
CA ALA A 265 18.24 0.17 -14.55
C ALA A 265 17.43 -1.11 -14.24
N PRO A 266 17.14 -1.95 -15.24
CA PRO A 266 16.44 -3.22 -15.09
C PRO A 266 17.10 -4.18 -14.11
#